data_8470ac5e04bc1784e2283aea537e8ef9
#
_entry.id   8470ac5e04bc1784e2283aea537e8ef9
#
_cell.length_a   1.000
_cell.length_b   1.000
_cell.length_c   1.000
_cell.angle_alpha   90.00
_cell.angle_beta   90.00
_cell.angle_gamma   90.00
#
_symmetry.space_group_name_H-M   'P 1'
#
loop_
_entity.id
_entity.type
_entity.pdbx_description
1 polymer ?
#
loop_
_entity_poly.entity_id
_entity_poly.type
_entity_poly.pdbx_seq_one_letter_code
_entity_poly.pdbx_strand_id
1 'polypeptide(L)'
;MIWYTIVNFKMKTSLQIENSGVSAVWKEKVMNALDLAQEIIDGRRITREDDLSFFLTCDLKELCEGADRIRAHFIGEKVDLCSIINGRSGRCPEDCKYCAQSAHNHTNCEVYDFLPEETIVEACKMNESEGVDRFSIVTAGRALNGEEFEKAVHAFETMHRECRIDLCASMGFLNEEQLHRLHEAGVNSYHHNIETSRRNFPNICTTHTYDQKIETLKKVKAEGMCACSGGIIGMGETWEDRLDMAVSLAELGIDSIPINALMPIKGTPLENLPQLTEDEILRTIAFFRYINPLANIRLAAGRALLTNDGEIAFRSGASASITGNMLTTAACATIRSDREMLKSMNRDVTPDYWKEA
;
A
#
# COMPACT_ATOMS: atom_id res chain seq x y z
N MET A 1 18.44 -39.02 2.99
CA MET A 1 18.84 -39.33 4.38
C MET A 1 19.97 -38.39 4.75
N ILE A 2 19.63 -37.17 5.20
CA ILE A 2 20.58 -36.17 5.72
C ILE A 2 19.96 -35.59 7.00
N TRP A 3 20.65 -35.77 8.09
CA TRP A 3 20.25 -35.46 9.47
C TRP A 3 20.28 -33.94 9.74
N TYR A 4 19.23 -33.42 10.33
CA TYR A 4 19.23 -32.10 10.98
C TYR A 4 19.76 -32.24 12.41
N THR A 5 20.89 -31.60 12.68
CA THR A 5 21.47 -31.52 14.03
C THR A 5 20.96 -30.23 14.68
N ILE A 6 20.12 -30.38 15.69
CA ILE A 6 19.71 -29.29 16.59
C ILE A 6 20.82 -29.05 17.61
N VAL A 7 21.43 -27.88 17.59
CA VAL A 7 22.40 -27.45 18.60
C VAL A 7 21.64 -26.66 19.70
N ASN A 8 21.41 -27.33 20.83
CA ASN A 8 20.94 -26.72 22.06
C ASN A 8 22.12 -25.99 22.76
N PHE A 9 22.11 -24.68 22.81
CA PHE A 9 23.06 -23.89 23.57
C PHE A 9 22.48 -23.65 24.98
N LYS A 10 22.86 -24.50 25.98
CA LYS A 10 22.63 -24.23 27.38
C LYS A 10 23.80 -23.38 27.90
N MET A 11 23.54 -22.08 28.15
CA MET A 11 24.45 -21.28 28.97
C MET A 11 24.32 -21.68 30.44
N LYS A 12 25.39 -22.28 30.99
CA LYS A 12 25.60 -22.36 32.44
C LYS A 12 26.31 -21.08 32.87
N THR A 13 25.65 -20.21 33.58
CA THR A 13 26.28 -19.14 34.35
C THR A 13 26.48 -19.59 35.77
N SER A 14 27.74 -19.78 36.18
CA SER A 14 28.13 -19.90 37.58
C SER A 14 28.24 -18.48 38.16
N LEU A 15 27.33 -18.14 39.07
CA LEU A 15 27.41 -16.91 39.87
C LEU A 15 28.31 -17.16 41.10
N GLN A 16 29.42 -16.45 41.20
CA GLN A 16 30.06 -16.15 42.46
C GLN A 16 29.42 -14.88 43.03
N ILE A 17 28.82 -15.01 44.20
CA ILE A 17 28.23 -13.91 44.98
C ILE A 17 29.33 -13.30 45.84
N GLU A 18 29.77 -12.11 45.52
CA GLU A 18 30.44 -11.23 46.48
C GLU A 18 29.45 -10.18 46.99
N ASN A 19 29.24 -10.20 48.33
CA ASN A 19 28.39 -9.24 49.05
C ASN A 19 29.04 -7.85 49.05
N SER A 20 28.55 -6.94 48.24
CA SER A 20 28.68 -5.51 48.50
C SER A 20 27.32 -4.86 48.19
N GLY A 21 26.67 -4.32 49.24
CA GLY A 21 25.35 -3.76 49.19
C GLY A 21 25.25 -2.51 48.30
N VAL A 22 24.89 -2.70 47.05
CA VAL A 22 24.33 -1.67 46.16
C VAL A 22 23.15 -2.35 45.48
N SER A 23 21.95 -1.96 45.82
CA SER A 23 20.75 -2.36 45.10
C SER A 23 20.86 -1.81 43.68
N ALA A 24 21.30 -2.65 42.72
CA ALA A 24 21.19 -2.37 41.33
C ALA A 24 19.68 -2.38 40.98
N VAL A 25 19.07 -1.22 41.00
CA VAL A 25 17.76 -1.02 40.40
C VAL A 25 18.01 -1.21 38.90
N TRP A 26 17.73 -2.42 38.42
CA TRP A 26 17.60 -2.65 36.97
C TRP A 26 16.41 -1.81 36.53
N LYS A 27 16.67 -0.58 36.03
CA LYS A 27 15.70 0.08 35.18
C LYS A 27 15.54 -0.83 33.96
N GLU A 28 14.42 -1.55 33.87
CA GLU A 28 13.99 -2.10 32.59
C GLU A 28 14.10 -0.95 31.58
N LYS A 29 14.97 -1.11 30.61
CA LYS A 29 15.12 -0.12 29.54
C LYS A 29 13.79 -0.14 28.79
N VAL A 30 12.95 0.87 29.03
CA VAL A 30 11.71 1.02 28.29
C VAL A 30 12.14 1.14 26.83
N MET A 31 11.79 0.15 26.03
CA MET A 31 12.08 0.13 24.59
C MET A 31 11.39 1.34 23.96
N ASN A 32 12.14 2.21 23.30
CA ASN A 32 11.60 3.33 22.55
C ASN A 32 11.47 2.97 21.07
N ALA A 33 10.83 3.83 20.30
CA ALA A 33 10.58 3.55 18.87
C ALA A 33 11.88 3.46 18.07
N LEU A 34 12.91 4.25 18.39
CA LEU A 34 14.19 4.23 17.70
C LEU A 34 14.99 2.94 17.98
N ASP A 35 14.94 2.43 19.22
CA ASP A 35 15.53 1.13 19.57
C ASP A 35 14.88 0.00 18.78
N LEU A 36 13.52 -0.01 18.70
CA LEU A 36 12.79 -1.00 17.91
C LEU A 36 13.10 -0.90 16.42
N ALA A 37 13.25 0.33 15.88
CA ALA A 37 13.67 0.52 14.49
C ALA A 37 15.03 -0.11 14.21
N GLN A 38 16.00 0.04 15.14
CA GLN A 38 17.32 -0.59 15.00
C GLN A 38 17.21 -2.12 15.04
N GLU A 39 16.40 -2.68 15.94
CA GLU A 39 16.19 -4.14 15.97
C GLU A 39 15.61 -4.67 14.65
N ILE A 40 14.69 -3.90 14.01
CA ILE A 40 14.13 -4.28 12.70
C ILE A 40 15.19 -4.20 11.61
N ILE A 41 16.04 -3.19 11.63
CA ILE A 41 17.19 -3.05 10.72
C ILE A 41 18.14 -4.24 10.89
N ASP A 42 18.37 -4.67 12.13
CA ASP A 42 19.23 -5.81 12.48
C ASP A 42 18.56 -7.17 12.21
N GLY A 43 17.33 -7.19 11.68
CA GLY A 43 16.66 -8.41 11.18
C GLY A 43 15.43 -8.87 11.95
N ARG A 44 15.03 -8.21 13.05
CA ARG A 44 13.75 -8.50 13.72
C ARG A 44 12.59 -8.28 12.74
N ARG A 45 11.54 -9.09 12.89
CA ARG A 45 10.27 -8.93 12.17
C ARG A 45 9.14 -8.91 13.18
N ILE A 46 8.24 -7.95 13.03
CA ILE A 46 7.04 -7.82 13.88
C ILE A 46 5.99 -8.82 13.39
N THR A 47 5.38 -9.51 14.34
CA THR A 47 4.35 -10.54 14.10
C THR A 47 3.10 -10.28 14.95
N ARG A 48 2.07 -11.12 14.80
CA ARG A 48 0.86 -11.08 15.64
C ARG A 48 1.12 -11.40 17.12
N GLU A 49 2.23 -12.03 17.44
CA GLU A 49 2.59 -12.44 18.80
C GLU A 49 3.26 -11.30 19.58
N ASP A 50 3.70 -10.23 18.90
CA ASP A 50 4.28 -9.05 19.52
C ASP A 50 3.19 -8.17 20.15
N ASP A 51 3.57 -7.39 21.18
CA ASP A 51 2.69 -6.35 21.73
C ASP A 51 2.59 -5.16 20.77
N LEU A 52 1.57 -5.18 19.92
CA LEU A 52 1.33 -4.13 18.94
C LEU A 52 0.79 -2.83 19.58
N SER A 53 0.32 -2.85 20.84
CA SER A 53 -0.18 -1.65 21.52
C SER A 53 0.90 -0.59 21.71
N PHE A 54 2.16 -1.00 21.69
CA PHE A 54 3.32 -0.11 21.67
C PHE A 54 3.21 0.98 20.61
N PHE A 55 2.80 0.63 19.38
CA PHE A 55 2.66 1.56 18.26
C PHE A 55 1.60 2.63 18.47
N LEU A 56 0.66 2.41 19.39
CA LEU A 56 -0.42 3.34 19.71
C LEU A 56 -0.03 4.34 20.81
N THR A 57 0.93 3.98 21.64
CA THR A 57 1.29 4.71 22.88
C THR A 57 2.65 5.38 22.82
N CYS A 58 3.56 4.94 21.94
CA CYS A 58 4.88 5.53 21.81
C CYS A 58 4.81 6.97 21.24
N ASP A 59 5.87 7.74 21.45
CA ASP A 59 6.00 9.09 20.90
C ASP A 59 5.92 9.06 19.38
N LEU A 60 5.05 9.90 18.78
CA LEU A 60 4.79 9.91 17.35
C LEU A 60 6.03 10.37 16.57
N LYS A 61 6.76 11.35 17.07
CA LYS A 61 7.94 11.89 16.40
C LYS A 61 9.04 10.82 16.33
N GLU A 62 9.30 10.11 17.43
CA GLU A 62 10.27 9.02 17.46
C GLU A 62 9.82 7.86 16.56
N LEU A 63 8.53 7.55 16.52
CA LEU A 63 7.96 6.52 15.65
C LEU A 63 8.17 6.87 14.17
N CYS A 64 7.88 8.10 13.77
CA CYS A 64 8.09 8.59 12.41
C CYS A 64 9.57 8.60 12.02
N GLU A 65 10.45 9.07 12.91
CA GLU A 65 11.90 9.05 12.67
C GLU A 65 12.43 7.62 12.51
N GLY A 66 12.02 6.70 13.37
CA GLY A 66 12.39 5.29 13.26
C GLY A 66 11.88 4.64 11.97
N ALA A 67 10.65 4.96 11.57
CA ALA A 67 10.08 4.51 10.29
C ALA A 67 10.90 5.00 9.09
N ASP A 68 11.36 6.26 9.09
CA ASP A 68 12.19 6.77 8.01
C ASP A 68 13.59 6.13 7.99
N ARG A 69 14.17 5.80 9.16
CA ARG A 69 15.43 5.02 9.24
C ARG A 69 15.25 3.62 8.65
N ILE A 70 14.16 2.92 8.95
CA ILE A 70 13.83 1.61 8.37
C ILE A 70 13.69 1.73 6.85
N ARG A 71 12.93 2.73 6.37
CA ARG A 71 12.78 3.01 4.94
C ARG A 71 14.14 3.25 4.29
N ALA A 72 14.97 4.12 4.88
CA ALA A 72 16.29 4.45 4.32
C ALA A 72 17.20 3.23 4.21
N HIS A 73 17.13 2.30 5.18
CA HIS A 73 17.94 1.10 5.17
C HIS A 73 17.48 0.09 4.12
N PHE A 74 16.17 -0.21 4.01
CA PHE A 74 15.66 -1.29 3.16
C PHE A 74 15.27 -0.84 1.74
N ILE A 75 14.80 0.40 1.59
CA ILE A 75 14.31 0.93 0.31
C ILE A 75 15.31 1.91 -0.32
N GLY A 76 16.13 2.57 0.50
CA GLY A 76 17.03 3.64 0.03
C GLY A 76 16.26 4.93 -0.29
N GLU A 77 16.81 5.76 -1.19
CA GLU A 77 16.23 7.05 -1.52
C GLU A 77 15.22 6.99 -2.69
N LYS A 78 15.07 5.85 -3.35
CA LYS A 78 14.10 5.67 -4.45
C LYS A 78 12.67 5.86 -3.94
N VAL A 79 11.89 6.65 -4.68
CA VAL A 79 10.44 6.78 -4.50
C VAL A 79 9.76 6.26 -5.76
N ASP A 80 8.89 5.26 -5.60
CA ASP A 80 8.10 4.68 -6.68
C ASP A 80 6.84 5.52 -6.92
N LEU A 81 6.75 6.16 -8.08
CA LEU A 81 5.61 6.97 -8.50
C LEU A 81 4.70 6.14 -9.41
N CYS A 82 3.43 6.06 -9.06
CA CYS A 82 2.40 5.36 -9.81
C CYS A 82 1.31 6.32 -10.25
N SER A 83 0.88 6.24 -11.49
CA SER A 83 -0.33 6.92 -11.97
C SER A 83 -1.41 5.93 -12.39
N ILE A 84 -2.66 6.41 -12.43
CA ILE A 84 -3.83 5.57 -12.64
C ILE A 84 -4.67 6.16 -13.75
N ILE A 85 -5.19 5.31 -14.66
CA ILE A 85 -6.34 5.64 -15.50
C ILE A 85 -7.56 4.85 -15.04
N ASN A 86 -8.70 5.53 -14.86
CA ASN A 86 -9.97 4.86 -14.62
C ASN A 86 -10.51 4.35 -15.97
N GLY A 87 -10.16 3.12 -16.32
CA GLY A 87 -10.47 2.52 -17.63
C GLY A 87 -11.96 2.22 -17.85
N ARG A 88 -12.73 2.06 -16.76
CA ARG A 88 -14.18 1.88 -16.76
C ARG A 88 -14.76 2.44 -15.47
N SER A 89 -15.86 3.20 -15.54
CA SER A 89 -16.42 3.91 -14.40
C SER A 89 -17.89 3.62 -14.16
N GLY A 90 -18.25 3.55 -12.86
CA GLY A 90 -19.63 3.45 -12.38
C GLY A 90 -20.25 2.06 -12.53
N ARG A 91 -21.52 1.96 -12.16
CA ARG A 91 -22.36 0.72 -12.25
C ARG A 91 -21.75 -0.52 -11.58
N CYS A 92 -20.84 -0.35 -10.59
CA CYS A 92 -20.24 -1.48 -9.89
C CYS A 92 -21.34 -2.21 -9.07
N PRO A 93 -21.51 -3.53 -9.23
CA PRO A 93 -22.54 -4.27 -8.50
C PRO A 93 -22.19 -4.52 -7.03
N GLU A 94 -20.98 -4.19 -6.61
CA GLU A 94 -20.51 -4.36 -5.23
C GLU A 94 -21.02 -3.22 -4.33
N ASP A 95 -21.35 -3.52 -3.08
CA ASP A 95 -21.95 -2.60 -2.11
C ASP A 95 -20.94 -1.90 -1.19
N CYS A 96 -19.69 -1.77 -1.62
CA CYS A 96 -18.64 -1.12 -0.83
C CYS A 96 -19.09 0.28 -0.38
N LYS A 97 -19.20 0.48 0.95
CA LYS A 97 -19.80 1.69 1.54
C LYS A 97 -19.04 2.99 1.27
N TYR A 98 -17.74 2.90 0.98
CA TYR A 98 -16.89 4.07 0.69
C TYR A 98 -16.88 4.45 -0.80
N CYS A 99 -17.32 3.56 -1.69
CA CYS A 99 -17.03 3.65 -3.11
C CYS A 99 -18.05 4.51 -3.86
N ALA A 100 -17.60 5.58 -4.49
CA ALA A 100 -18.44 6.43 -5.34
C ALA A 100 -19.01 5.69 -6.56
N GLN A 101 -18.35 4.64 -7.03
CA GLN A 101 -18.72 3.89 -8.25
C GLN A 101 -19.69 2.73 -7.99
N SER A 102 -20.04 2.47 -6.72
CA SER A 102 -21.03 1.45 -6.36
C SER A 102 -22.42 1.81 -6.85
N ALA A 103 -23.12 0.87 -7.51
CA ALA A 103 -24.52 1.05 -7.90
C ALA A 103 -25.49 1.12 -6.71
N HIS A 104 -25.02 0.75 -5.51
CA HIS A 104 -25.78 0.85 -4.26
C HIS A 104 -25.71 2.23 -3.62
N ASN A 105 -24.78 3.10 -4.06
CA ASN A 105 -24.58 4.44 -3.54
C ASN A 105 -25.18 5.52 -4.48
N HIS A 106 -25.53 6.67 -3.93
CA HIS A 106 -26.22 7.75 -4.68
C HIS A 106 -25.26 8.92 -4.94
N THR A 107 -24.15 8.63 -5.61
CA THR A 107 -23.11 9.60 -5.92
C THR A 107 -23.27 10.15 -7.34
N ASN A 108 -22.56 11.25 -7.64
CA ASN A 108 -22.51 11.85 -8.97
C ASN A 108 -21.27 11.36 -9.75
N CYS A 109 -20.84 10.10 -9.59
CA CYS A 109 -19.71 9.59 -10.36
C CYS A 109 -20.08 9.54 -11.86
N GLU A 110 -19.13 9.90 -12.69
CA GLU A 110 -19.25 9.73 -14.13
C GLU A 110 -19.34 8.24 -14.47
N VAL A 111 -20.16 7.87 -15.46
CA VAL A 111 -20.41 6.49 -15.86
C VAL A 111 -20.04 6.31 -17.32
N TYR A 112 -19.08 5.42 -17.60
CA TYR A 112 -18.69 5.04 -18.95
C TYR A 112 -18.19 3.58 -18.99
N ASP A 113 -18.30 2.98 -20.18
CA ASP A 113 -17.78 1.66 -20.48
C ASP A 113 -16.24 1.69 -20.63
N PHE A 114 -15.60 0.56 -20.94
CA PHE A 114 -14.15 0.52 -21.08
C PHE A 114 -13.66 1.53 -22.13
N LEU A 115 -12.68 2.35 -21.75
CA LEU A 115 -12.13 3.41 -22.60
C LEU A 115 -11.51 2.85 -23.89
N PRO A 116 -11.49 3.64 -24.97
CA PRO A 116 -10.77 3.31 -26.17
C PRO A 116 -9.27 3.05 -25.91
N GLU A 117 -8.70 2.08 -26.60
CA GLU A 117 -7.27 1.73 -26.48
C GLU A 117 -6.35 2.92 -26.68
N GLU A 118 -6.61 3.72 -27.72
CA GLU A 118 -5.81 4.89 -28.05
C GLU A 118 -5.72 5.87 -26.87
N THR A 119 -6.84 6.09 -26.17
CA THR A 119 -6.88 6.97 -24.99
C THR A 119 -5.99 6.44 -23.87
N ILE A 120 -6.01 5.12 -23.64
CA ILE A 120 -5.23 4.47 -22.59
C ILE A 120 -3.73 4.51 -22.93
N VAL A 121 -3.38 4.17 -24.18
CA VAL A 121 -1.99 4.15 -24.66
C VAL A 121 -1.38 5.56 -24.66
N GLU A 122 -2.11 6.57 -25.13
CA GLU A 122 -1.67 7.97 -25.07
C GLU A 122 -1.42 8.43 -23.65
N ALA A 123 -2.32 8.09 -22.71
CA ALA A 123 -2.12 8.39 -21.29
C ALA A 123 -0.88 7.70 -20.72
N CYS A 124 -0.63 6.45 -21.08
CA CYS A 124 0.57 5.71 -20.68
C CYS A 124 1.85 6.42 -21.17
N LYS A 125 1.93 6.76 -22.45
CA LYS A 125 3.08 7.49 -23.06
C LYS A 125 3.33 8.84 -22.40
N MET A 126 2.26 9.59 -22.10
CA MET A 126 2.38 10.85 -21.39
C MET A 126 3.00 10.66 -20.00
N ASN A 127 2.51 9.68 -19.23
CA ASN A 127 3.03 9.40 -17.90
C ASN A 127 4.49 8.91 -17.94
N GLU A 128 4.86 8.08 -18.92
CA GLU A 128 6.25 7.68 -19.16
C GLU A 128 7.14 8.90 -19.43
N SER A 129 6.71 9.81 -20.30
CA SER A 129 7.46 11.02 -20.65
C SER A 129 7.63 11.97 -19.46
N GLU A 130 6.71 11.97 -18.52
CA GLU A 130 6.79 12.76 -17.28
C GLU A 130 7.60 12.07 -16.17
N GLY A 131 8.05 10.83 -16.40
CA GLY A 131 8.92 10.09 -15.50
C GLY A 131 8.20 9.46 -14.31
N VAL A 132 7.04 8.87 -14.55
CA VAL A 132 6.32 8.00 -13.61
C VAL A 132 6.88 6.60 -13.72
N ASP A 133 7.08 5.89 -12.62
CA ASP A 133 7.63 4.53 -12.62
C ASP A 133 6.62 3.49 -13.10
N ARG A 134 5.33 3.70 -12.79
CA ARG A 134 4.27 2.70 -13.01
C ARG A 134 2.96 3.33 -13.48
N PHE A 135 2.33 2.73 -14.48
CA PHE A 135 1.00 3.11 -14.98
C PHE A 135 -0.02 2.01 -14.76
N SER A 136 -1.20 2.35 -14.22
CA SER A 136 -2.22 1.38 -13.83
C SER A 136 -3.55 1.63 -14.49
N ILE A 137 -4.16 0.59 -15.10
CA ILE A 137 -5.57 0.61 -15.50
C ILE A 137 -6.41 0.09 -14.34
N VAL A 138 -7.34 0.93 -13.85
CA VAL A 138 -8.29 0.58 -12.80
C VAL A 138 -9.69 0.53 -13.39
N THR A 139 -10.52 -0.45 -13.01
CA THR A 139 -11.88 -0.57 -13.52
C THR A 139 -12.91 -0.75 -12.42
N ALA A 140 -14.06 -0.10 -12.55
CA ALA A 140 -15.23 -0.41 -11.74
C ALA A 140 -15.76 -1.80 -12.08
N GLY A 141 -16.35 -2.48 -11.08
CA GLY A 141 -16.97 -3.79 -11.26
C GLY A 141 -16.38 -4.86 -10.35
N ARG A 142 -17.11 -5.97 -10.20
CA ARG A 142 -16.62 -7.12 -9.42
C ARG A 142 -15.42 -7.78 -10.07
N ALA A 143 -15.45 -7.93 -11.39
CA ALA A 143 -14.36 -8.39 -12.23
C ALA A 143 -14.59 -7.87 -13.65
N LEU A 144 -13.52 -7.54 -14.36
CA LEU A 144 -13.58 -7.25 -15.78
C LEU A 144 -13.64 -8.58 -16.55
N ASN A 145 -14.62 -8.73 -17.45
CA ASN A 145 -14.87 -9.98 -18.17
C ASN A 145 -15.28 -9.74 -19.63
N GLY A 146 -15.33 -10.82 -20.43
CA GLY A 146 -15.83 -10.80 -21.78
C GLY A 146 -15.07 -9.84 -22.71
N GLU A 147 -15.79 -9.14 -23.59
CA GLU A 147 -15.19 -8.25 -24.57
C GLU A 147 -14.36 -7.11 -23.97
N GLU A 148 -14.76 -6.56 -22.82
CA GLU A 148 -14.00 -5.50 -22.15
C GLU A 148 -12.68 -6.02 -21.58
N PHE A 149 -12.63 -7.27 -21.12
CA PHE A 149 -11.37 -7.90 -20.71
C PHE A 149 -10.43 -8.10 -21.90
N GLU A 150 -10.95 -8.52 -23.06
CA GLU A 150 -10.15 -8.64 -24.29
C GLU A 150 -9.57 -7.27 -24.74
N LYS A 151 -10.37 -6.21 -24.66
CA LYS A 151 -9.90 -4.83 -24.91
C LYS A 151 -8.79 -4.42 -23.94
N ALA A 152 -8.91 -4.80 -22.66
CA ALA A 152 -7.88 -4.50 -21.68
C ALA A 152 -6.57 -5.24 -21.96
N VAL A 153 -6.64 -6.54 -22.28
CA VAL A 153 -5.46 -7.33 -22.65
C VAL A 153 -4.76 -6.69 -23.85
N HIS A 154 -5.51 -6.34 -24.90
CA HIS A 154 -4.95 -5.71 -26.09
C HIS A 154 -4.30 -4.34 -25.81
N ALA A 155 -4.93 -3.53 -24.96
CA ALA A 155 -4.33 -2.27 -24.53
C ALA A 155 -3.00 -2.49 -23.76
N PHE A 156 -2.92 -3.51 -22.90
CA PHE A 156 -1.67 -3.86 -22.20
C PHE A 156 -0.60 -4.36 -23.17
N GLU A 157 -0.91 -5.22 -24.14
CA GLU A 157 0.02 -5.67 -25.19
C GLU A 157 0.59 -4.49 -25.97
N THR A 158 -0.27 -3.52 -26.31
CA THR A 158 0.15 -2.31 -27.04
C THR A 158 1.04 -1.42 -26.18
N MET A 159 0.66 -1.18 -24.90
CA MET A 159 1.51 -0.43 -23.96
C MET A 159 2.85 -1.12 -23.72
N HIS A 160 2.87 -2.45 -23.53
CA HIS A 160 4.10 -3.21 -23.33
C HIS A 160 5.05 -3.13 -24.55
N ARG A 161 4.51 -3.09 -25.76
CA ARG A 161 5.29 -2.94 -26.99
C ARG A 161 5.82 -1.52 -27.21
N GLU A 162 5.07 -0.49 -26.76
CA GLU A 162 5.31 0.90 -27.14
C GLU A 162 5.88 1.76 -26.01
N CYS A 163 5.82 1.29 -24.76
CA CYS A 163 6.30 1.97 -23.57
C CYS A 163 7.23 1.07 -22.74
N ARG A 164 8.06 1.70 -21.91
CA ARG A 164 8.99 1.00 -21.00
C ARG A 164 8.58 1.12 -19.54
N ILE A 165 7.53 1.90 -19.26
CA ILE A 165 6.96 2.10 -17.92
C ILE A 165 6.38 0.78 -17.40
N ASP A 166 6.51 0.50 -16.11
CA ASP A 166 5.88 -0.67 -15.48
C ASP A 166 4.36 -0.63 -15.59
N LEU A 167 3.75 -1.77 -15.89
CA LEU A 167 2.30 -1.88 -16.07
C LEU A 167 1.63 -2.58 -14.89
N CYS A 168 0.54 -1.96 -14.40
CA CYS A 168 -0.26 -2.47 -13.30
C CYS A 168 -1.73 -2.58 -13.70
N ALA A 169 -2.44 -3.58 -13.18
CA ALA A 169 -3.88 -3.73 -13.38
C ALA A 169 -4.63 -3.77 -12.04
N SER A 170 -5.85 -3.22 -12.02
CA SER A 170 -6.80 -3.34 -10.91
C SER A 170 -8.21 -3.57 -11.47
N MET A 171 -8.56 -4.84 -11.70
CA MET A 171 -9.75 -5.25 -12.46
C MET A 171 -10.65 -6.23 -11.67
N GLY A 172 -10.57 -6.16 -10.32
CA GLY A 172 -11.41 -6.94 -9.42
C GLY A 172 -10.96 -8.40 -9.24
N PHE A 173 -11.92 -9.32 -9.15
CA PHE A 173 -11.69 -10.73 -8.83
C PHE A 173 -11.45 -11.55 -10.11
N LEU A 174 -10.26 -11.45 -10.68
CA LEU A 174 -9.89 -12.24 -11.85
C LEU A 174 -9.57 -13.69 -11.46
N ASN A 175 -9.79 -14.62 -12.38
CA ASN A 175 -9.37 -16.01 -12.23
C ASN A 175 -7.89 -16.18 -12.67
N GLU A 176 -7.34 -17.38 -12.48
CA GLU A 176 -5.94 -17.70 -12.78
C GLU A 176 -5.61 -17.50 -14.27
N GLU A 177 -6.47 -17.95 -15.17
CA GLU A 177 -6.31 -17.77 -16.62
C GLU A 177 -6.26 -16.29 -17.02
N GLN A 178 -7.15 -15.47 -16.45
CA GLN A 178 -7.16 -14.04 -16.72
C GLN A 178 -5.91 -13.33 -16.18
N LEU A 179 -5.44 -13.70 -14.99
CA LEU A 179 -4.20 -13.16 -14.42
C LEU A 179 -2.99 -13.55 -15.27
N HIS A 180 -2.92 -14.81 -15.71
CA HIS A 180 -1.87 -15.29 -16.62
C HIS A 180 -1.84 -14.50 -17.91
N ARG A 181 -2.98 -14.29 -18.55
CA ARG A 181 -3.08 -13.51 -19.79
C ARG A 181 -2.66 -12.05 -19.62
N LEU A 182 -2.99 -11.42 -18.48
CA LEU A 182 -2.49 -10.07 -18.20
C LEU A 182 -0.98 -10.07 -18.00
N HIS A 183 -0.43 -11.07 -17.33
CA HIS A 183 1.01 -11.20 -17.14
C HIS A 183 1.73 -11.38 -18.48
N GLU A 184 1.24 -12.24 -19.39
CA GLU A 184 1.76 -12.38 -20.76
C GLU A 184 1.65 -11.10 -21.59
N ALA A 185 0.61 -10.28 -21.33
CA ALA A 185 0.43 -8.97 -21.95
C ALA A 185 1.35 -7.87 -21.37
N GLY A 186 2.27 -8.21 -20.45
CA GLY A 186 3.26 -7.30 -19.87
C GLY A 186 2.88 -6.67 -18.54
N VAL A 187 1.76 -7.07 -17.92
CA VAL A 187 1.39 -6.60 -16.58
C VAL A 187 2.29 -7.26 -15.55
N ASN A 188 3.10 -6.47 -14.84
CA ASN A 188 4.02 -6.97 -13.83
C ASN A 188 3.52 -6.80 -12.39
N SER A 189 2.44 -6.06 -12.19
CA SER A 189 1.81 -5.78 -10.89
C SER A 189 0.30 -5.89 -10.95
N TYR A 190 -0.32 -6.41 -9.88
CA TYR A 190 -1.77 -6.42 -9.74
C TYR A 190 -2.21 -5.79 -8.43
N HIS A 191 -3.09 -4.79 -8.52
CA HIS A 191 -3.65 -4.10 -7.36
C HIS A 191 -4.98 -4.71 -6.94
N HIS A 192 -5.07 -5.14 -5.67
CA HIS A 192 -6.31 -5.65 -5.08
C HIS A 192 -6.31 -5.43 -3.56
N ASN A 193 -6.89 -4.35 -3.09
CA ASN A 193 -6.90 -4.00 -1.67
C ASN A 193 -7.67 -5.01 -0.82
N ILE A 194 -7.17 -5.28 0.40
CA ILE A 194 -7.95 -5.95 1.45
C ILE A 194 -8.91 -4.99 2.17
N GLU A 195 -8.75 -3.68 1.98
CA GLU A 195 -9.54 -2.53 2.43
C GLU A 195 -9.46 -2.23 3.93
N THR A 196 -9.58 -3.22 4.79
CA THR A 196 -9.58 -3.09 6.25
C THR A 196 -9.21 -4.44 6.89
N SER A 197 -9.32 -4.56 8.22
CA SER A 197 -9.15 -5.85 8.92
C SER A 197 -10.23 -6.87 8.56
N ARG A 198 -9.93 -8.16 8.77
CA ARG A 198 -10.90 -9.24 8.64
C ARG A 198 -12.14 -9.01 9.51
N ARG A 199 -11.96 -8.52 10.74
CA ARG A 199 -13.04 -8.24 11.68
C ARG A 199 -13.97 -7.14 11.18
N ASN A 200 -13.42 -6.08 10.63
CA ASN A 200 -14.18 -4.91 10.20
C ASN A 200 -14.78 -5.06 8.79
N PHE A 201 -14.25 -5.95 7.96
CA PHE A 201 -14.63 -6.08 6.55
C PHE A 201 -16.15 -6.25 6.31
N PRO A 202 -16.91 -7.06 7.09
CA PRO A 202 -18.36 -7.19 6.93
C PRO A 202 -19.14 -5.89 7.17
N ASN A 203 -18.55 -4.94 7.91
CA ASN A 203 -19.13 -3.61 8.12
C ASN A 203 -19.00 -2.71 6.90
N ILE A 204 -18.08 -3.02 5.98
CA ILE A 204 -17.72 -2.19 4.83
C ILE A 204 -18.31 -2.72 3.53
N CYS A 205 -18.37 -4.04 3.36
CA CYS A 205 -18.91 -4.68 2.16
C CYS A 205 -19.55 -6.01 2.50
N THR A 206 -20.71 -6.34 1.85
CA THR A 206 -21.44 -7.59 2.05
C THR A 206 -21.55 -8.44 0.79
N THR A 207 -21.29 -7.88 -0.38
CA THR A 207 -21.40 -8.58 -1.68
C THR A 207 -20.20 -9.48 -1.99
N HIS A 208 -19.10 -9.32 -1.29
CA HIS A 208 -17.95 -10.22 -1.29
C HIS A 208 -17.30 -10.29 0.08
N THR A 209 -16.41 -11.26 0.29
CA THR A 209 -15.79 -11.53 1.58
C THR A 209 -14.31 -11.13 1.60
N TYR A 210 -13.79 -10.95 2.82
CA TYR A 210 -12.35 -10.76 3.04
C TYR A 210 -11.53 -11.94 2.49
N ASP A 211 -12.01 -13.19 2.66
CA ASP A 211 -11.31 -14.38 2.15
C ASP A 211 -11.19 -14.40 0.64
N GLN A 212 -12.21 -13.91 -0.09
CA GLN A 212 -12.11 -13.77 -1.54
C GLN A 212 -11.03 -12.78 -1.95
N LYS A 213 -10.81 -11.69 -1.18
CA LYS A 213 -9.70 -10.76 -1.39
C LYS A 213 -8.35 -11.44 -1.22
N ILE A 214 -8.17 -12.18 -0.12
CA ILE A 214 -6.95 -12.93 0.17
C ILE A 214 -6.65 -13.97 -0.91
N GLU A 215 -7.67 -14.69 -1.38
CA GLU A 215 -7.53 -15.70 -2.43
C GLU A 215 -7.06 -15.08 -3.76
N THR A 216 -7.60 -13.92 -4.11
CA THR A 216 -7.15 -13.19 -5.32
C THR A 216 -5.67 -12.80 -5.21
N LEU A 217 -5.24 -12.27 -4.06
CA LEU A 217 -3.83 -11.92 -3.84
C LEU A 217 -2.89 -13.12 -3.91
N LYS A 218 -3.33 -14.29 -3.39
CA LYS A 218 -2.56 -15.52 -3.51
C LYS A 218 -2.40 -15.96 -4.97
N LYS A 219 -3.44 -15.85 -5.79
CA LYS A 219 -3.37 -16.13 -7.23
C LYS A 219 -2.42 -15.18 -7.95
N VAL A 220 -2.47 -13.88 -7.65
CA VAL A 220 -1.55 -12.88 -8.18
C VAL A 220 -0.08 -13.26 -7.90
N LYS A 221 0.21 -13.65 -6.65
CA LYS A 221 1.56 -14.07 -6.25
C LYS A 221 1.98 -15.40 -6.89
N ALA A 222 1.06 -16.35 -7.05
CA ALA A 222 1.32 -17.63 -7.70
C ALA A 222 1.67 -17.44 -9.18
N GLU A 223 1.11 -16.41 -9.84
CA GLU A 223 1.43 -16.02 -11.20
C GLU A 223 2.80 -15.31 -11.34
N GLY A 224 3.44 -14.97 -10.23
CA GLY A 224 4.73 -14.27 -10.24
C GLY A 224 4.63 -12.74 -10.37
N MET A 225 3.44 -12.18 -10.34
CA MET A 225 3.25 -10.73 -10.35
C MET A 225 3.48 -10.11 -8.97
N CYS A 226 3.95 -8.87 -8.94
CA CYS A 226 3.99 -8.08 -7.71
C CYS A 226 2.58 -7.82 -7.19
N ALA A 227 2.34 -8.13 -5.91
CA ALA A 227 1.07 -7.88 -5.27
C ALA A 227 1.04 -6.48 -4.65
N CYS A 228 0.11 -5.64 -5.12
CA CYS A 228 -0.18 -4.33 -4.54
C CYS A 228 -1.50 -4.42 -3.77
N SER A 229 -1.45 -4.28 -2.45
CA SER A 229 -2.62 -4.38 -1.59
C SER A 229 -2.45 -3.56 -0.33
N GLY A 230 -3.47 -2.81 0.01
CA GLY A 230 -3.55 -2.02 1.23
C GLY A 230 -5.01 -1.85 1.64
N GLY A 231 -5.35 -0.65 2.11
CA GLY A 231 -6.71 -0.37 2.54
C GLY A 231 -6.99 1.09 2.73
N ILE A 232 -8.14 1.34 3.32
CA ILE A 232 -8.65 2.67 3.64
C ILE A 232 -8.75 2.80 5.15
N ILE A 233 -8.19 3.86 5.71
CA ILE A 233 -8.32 4.22 7.11
C ILE A 233 -9.31 5.37 7.28
N GLY A 234 -10.01 5.41 8.42
CA GLY A 234 -11.06 6.39 8.70
C GLY A 234 -12.48 5.94 8.33
N MET A 235 -12.70 4.65 8.06
CA MET A 235 -14.02 4.09 7.75
C MET A 235 -14.80 3.65 9.00
N GLY A 236 -14.35 4.02 10.21
CA GLY A 236 -14.93 3.61 11.48
C GLY A 236 -14.29 2.35 12.09
N GLU A 237 -13.17 1.92 11.54
CA GLU A 237 -12.32 0.89 12.10
C GLU A 237 -11.62 1.37 13.39
N THR A 238 -11.18 0.43 14.22
CA THR A 238 -10.36 0.73 15.41
C THR A 238 -8.87 0.74 15.06
N TRP A 239 -8.04 1.18 16.00
CA TRP A 239 -6.58 1.11 15.86
C TRP A 239 -6.08 -0.33 15.73
N GLU A 240 -6.70 -1.26 16.47
CA GLU A 240 -6.39 -2.69 16.40
C GLU A 240 -6.72 -3.25 15.00
N ASP A 241 -7.75 -2.74 14.33
CA ASP A 241 -8.04 -3.11 12.93
C ASP A 241 -6.95 -2.65 11.98
N ARG A 242 -6.41 -1.43 12.16
CA ARG A 242 -5.30 -0.93 11.35
C ARG A 242 -4.03 -1.75 11.55
N LEU A 243 -3.74 -2.13 12.81
CA LEU A 243 -2.61 -3.00 13.16
C LEU A 243 -2.79 -4.41 12.56
N ASP A 244 -4.00 -5.01 12.70
CA ASP A 244 -4.34 -6.30 12.09
C ASP A 244 -4.19 -6.28 10.56
N MET A 245 -4.60 -5.19 9.92
CA MET A 245 -4.41 -4.99 8.48
C MET A 245 -2.91 -4.98 8.13
N ALA A 246 -2.08 -4.24 8.86
CA ALA A 246 -0.64 -4.16 8.60
C ALA A 246 0.05 -5.52 8.73
N VAL A 247 -0.28 -6.29 9.78
CA VAL A 247 0.27 -7.65 9.99
C VAL A 247 -0.24 -8.62 8.93
N SER A 248 -1.53 -8.56 8.56
CA SER A 248 -2.09 -9.41 7.50
C SER A 248 -1.38 -9.21 6.16
N LEU A 249 -1.02 -7.97 5.81
CA LEU A 249 -0.27 -7.66 4.60
C LEU A 249 1.18 -8.17 4.68
N ALA A 250 1.81 -8.10 5.86
CA ALA A 250 3.15 -8.68 6.09
C ALA A 250 3.15 -10.21 5.95
N GLU A 251 2.15 -10.89 6.53
CA GLU A 251 1.96 -12.35 6.42
C GLU A 251 1.73 -12.79 4.98
N LEU A 252 1.05 -11.98 4.18
CA LEU A 252 0.85 -12.21 2.74
C LEU A 252 2.10 -11.90 1.92
N GLY A 253 3.09 -11.19 2.49
CA GLY A 253 4.28 -10.75 1.78
C GLY A 253 3.93 -9.80 0.63
N ILE A 254 3.19 -8.74 0.92
CA ILE A 254 2.77 -7.74 -0.07
C ILE A 254 3.92 -6.81 -0.42
N ASP A 255 4.10 -6.55 -1.72
CA ASP A 255 5.23 -5.77 -2.24
C ASP A 255 4.99 -4.25 -2.19
N SER A 256 3.73 -3.82 -2.35
CA SER A 256 3.34 -2.40 -2.32
C SER A 256 2.04 -2.22 -1.55
N ILE A 257 2.03 -1.31 -0.57
CA ILE A 257 0.93 -1.13 0.37
C ILE A 257 0.40 0.31 0.26
N PRO A 258 -0.65 0.56 -0.55
CA PRO A 258 -1.31 1.85 -0.57
C PRO A 258 -2.12 2.08 0.72
N ILE A 259 -1.87 3.21 1.36
CA ILE A 259 -2.65 3.72 2.48
C ILE A 259 -3.50 4.86 1.97
N ASN A 260 -4.81 4.67 2.03
CA ASN A 260 -5.81 5.68 1.68
C ASN A 260 -6.41 6.24 2.97
N ALA A 261 -6.36 7.55 3.17
CA ALA A 261 -7.15 8.21 4.19
C ALA A 261 -8.52 8.57 3.60
N LEU A 262 -9.60 8.15 4.27
CA LEU A 262 -10.95 8.35 3.77
C LEU A 262 -11.23 9.84 3.52
N MET A 263 -11.62 10.15 2.31
CA MET A 263 -12.25 11.42 1.95
C MET A 263 -13.76 11.16 1.83
N PRO A 264 -14.59 11.54 2.81
CA PRO A 264 -16.01 11.26 2.79
C PRO A 264 -16.68 11.83 1.53
N ILE A 265 -17.40 10.97 0.79
CA ILE A 265 -18.07 11.34 -0.46
C ILE A 265 -19.57 11.40 -0.23
N LYS A 266 -20.17 12.54 -0.60
CA LYS A 266 -21.63 12.74 -0.52
C LYS A 266 -22.37 11.67 -1.34
N GLY A 267 -23.41 11.09 -0.75
CA GLY A 267 -24.21 10.03 -1.35
C GLY A 267 -23.67 8.61 -1.06
N THR A 268 -22.58 8.48 -0.30
CA THR A 268 -22.12 7.21 0.24
C THR A 268 -22.57 7.03 1.69
N PRO A 269 -22.69 5.79 2.21
CA PRO A 269 -22.98 5.55 3.63
C PRO A 269 -21.98 6.16 4.61
N LEU A 270 -20.76 6.50 4.15
CA LEU A 270 -19.69 7.07 4.97
C LEU A 270 -19.57 8.59 4.84
N GLU A 271 -20.50 9.26 4.19
CA GLU A 271 -20.44 10.71 3.88
C GLU A 271 -20.29 11.64 5.10
N ASN A 272 -20.75 11.17 6.28
CA ASN A 272 -20.74 11.97 7.52
C ASN A 272 -19.64 11.55 8.51
N LEU A 273 -18.73 10.67 8.12
CA LEU A 273 -17.60 10.32 8.98
C LEU A 273 -16.63 11.51 9.11
N PRO A 274 -16.04 11.72 10.30
CA PRO A 274 -15.04 12.77 10.48
C PRO A 274 -13.80 12.46 9.63
N GLN A 275 -13.13 13.51 9.17
CA GLN A 275 -11.83 13.38 8.56
C GLN A 275 -10.78 12.99 9.60
N LEU A 276 -9.81 12.19 9.18
CA LEU A 276 -8.65 11.85 10.00
C LEU A 276 -7.76 13.07 10.23
N THR A 277 -7.11 13.10 11.37
CA THR A 277 -6.04 14.04 11.66
C THR A 277 -4.74 13.61 10.96
N GLU A 278 -3.84 14.56 10.73
CA GLU A 278 -2.50 14.28 10.21
C GLU A 278 -1.75 13.27 11.09
N ASP A 279 -1.81 13.42 12.42
CA ASP A 279 -1.16 12.52 13.38
C ASP A 279 -1.65 11.06 13.25
N GLU A 280 -2.95 10.85 13.02
CA GLU A 280 -3.51 9.51 12.81
C GLU A 280 -2.97 8.87 11.52
N ILE A 281 -2.86 9.66 10.46
CA ILE A 281 -2.34 9.18 9.17
C ILE A 281 -0.84 8.86 9.30
N LEU A 282 -0.06 9.77 9.90
CA LEU A 282 1.38 9.59 10.07
C LEU A 282 1.71 8.40 10.97
N ARG A 283 0.98 8.22 12.09
CA ARG A 283 1.14 7.06 12.96
C ARG A 283 0.86 5.76 12.21
N THR A 284 -0.20 5.74 11.38
CA THR A 284 -0.53 4.57 10.56
C THR A 284 0.59 4.28 9.56
N ILE A 285 1.06 5.26 8.78
CA ILE A 285 2.17 5.11 7.83
C ILE A 285 3.42 4.57 8.54
N ALA A 286 3.76 5.15 9.70
CA ALA A 286 4.95 4.77 10.43
C ALA A 286 4.89 3.31 10.91
N PHE A 287 3.85 2.88 11.62
CA PHE A 287 3.81 1.49 12.08
C PHE A 287 3.65 0.48 10.91
N PHE A 288 3.01 0.86 9.80
CA PHE A 288 3.03 0.03 8.59
C PHE A 288 4.45 -0.22 8.10
N ARG A 289 5.33 0.80 8.14
CA ARG A 289 6.76 0.63 7.81
C ARG A 289 7.49 -0.30 8.78
N TYR A 290 7.23 -0.19 10.09
CA TYR A 290 7.83 -1.11 11.08
C TYR A 290 7.44 -2.56 10.85
N ILE A 291 6.16 -2.80 10.53
CA ILE A 291 5.61 -4.15 10.33
C ILE A 291 5.98 -4.70 8.93
N ASN A 292 6.08 -3.81 7.93
CA ASN A 292 6.36 -4.16 6.53
C ASN A 292 7.65 -3.47 6.04
N PRO A 293 8.83 -3.82 6.58
CA PRO A 293 10.06 -3.06 6.32
C PRO A 293 10.53 -3.09 4.86
N LEU A 294 10.18 -4.13 4.11
CA LEU A 294 10.61 -4.34 2.72
C LEU A 294 9.59 -3.83 1.68
N ALA A 295 8.34 -3.60 2.07
CA ALA A 295 7.30 -3.18 1.14
C ALA A 295 7.39 -1.69 0.81
N ASN A 296 6.90 -1.30 -0.36
CA ASN A 296 6.65 0.10 -0.67
C ASN A 296 5.40 0.58 0.07
N ILE A 297 5.57 1.43 1.09
CA ILE A 297 4.44 2.11 1.73
C ILE A 297 4.06 3.31 0.85
N ARG A 298 2.87 3.23 0.26
CA ARG A 298 2.42 4.14 -0.79
C ARG A 298 1.36 5.11 -0.28
N LEU A 299 1.60 6.39 -0.45
CA LEU A 299 0.56 7.42 -0.29
C LEU A 299 -0.45 7.31 -1.43
N ALA A 300 -1.73 7.24 -1.07
CA ALA A 300 -2.81 7.18 -2.03
C ALA A 300 -3.85 8.28 -1.76
N ALA A 301 -5.14 7.99 -1.68
CA ALA A 301 -6.15 9.02 -1.40
C ALA A 301 -5.95 9.67 -0.01
N GLY A 302 -6.39 10.93 0.11
CA GLY A 302 -6.34 11.68 1.37
C GLY A 302 -5.05 12.45 1.62
N ARG A 303 -4.14 12.57 0.67
CA ARG A 303 -2.91 13.39 0.80
C ARG A 303 -3.18 14.85 1.17
N ALA A 304 -4.30 15.40 0.74
CA ALA A 304 -4.72 16.76 1.09
C ALA A 304 -4.95 16.99 2.60
N LEU A 305 -5.01 15.92 3.40
CA LEU A 305 -5.08 15.97 4.87
C LEU A 305 -3.69 16.10 5.51
N LEU A 306 -2.62 16.03 4.73
CA LEU A 306 -1.24 16.10 5.19
C LEU A 306 -0.60 17.44 4.82
N THR A 307 0.24 17.95 5.70
CA THR A 307 1.02 19.17 5.47
C THR A 307 1.91 19.02 4.23
N ASN A 308 1.98 20.07 3.42
CA ASN A 308 2.78 20.16 2.19
C ASN A 308 2.52 18.97 1.24
N ASP A 309 1.22 18.67 0.97
CA ASP A 309 0.82 17.60 0.04
C ASP A 309 1.48 16.24 0.34
N GLY A 310 1.73 15.96 1.62
CA GLY A 310 2.27 14.68 2.08
C GLY A 310 3.80 14.63 2.19
N GLU A 311 4.53 15.74 2.08
CA GLU A 311 5.99 15.77 2.34
C GLU A 311 6.35 15.08 3.67
N ILE A 312 5.59 15.39 4.72
CA ILE A 312 5.82 14.85 6.07
C ILE A 312 5.72 13.32 6.10
N ALA A 313 4.88 12.71 5.29
CA ALA A 313 4.72 11.26 5.23
C ALA A 313 5.98 10.57 4.65
N PHE A 314 6.68 11.21 3.70
CA PHE A 314 7.97 10.71 3.19
C PHE A 314 9.10 10.83 4.21
N ARG A 315 8.91 11.60 5.29
CA ARG A 315 9.79 11.64 6.48
C ARG A 315 9.31 10.69 7.58
N SER A 316 8.22 9.98 7.34
CA SER A 316 7.57 9.08 8.30
C SER A 316 7.48 7.64 7.80
N GLY A 317 8.32 7.27 6.83
CA GLY A 317 8.43 5.90 6.33
C GLY A 317 7.74 5.60 4.99
N ALA A 318 7.03 6.54 4.37
CA ALA A 318 6.52 6.36 3.01
C ALA A 318 7.66 6.32 1.99
N SER A 319 7.51 5.48 0.94
CA SER A 319 8.49 5.27 -0.13
C SER A 319 7.87 5.26 -1.53
N ALA A 320 6.57 5.48 -1.63
CA ALA A 320 5.86 5.46 -2.90
C ALA A 320 4.65 6.40 -2.85
N SER A 321 4.14 6.81 -3.99
CA SER A 321 2.92 7.63 -4.10
C SER A 321 2.12 7.33 -5.35
N ILE A 322 0.81 7.55 -5.28
CA ILE A 322 -0.02 7.78 -6.45
C ILE A 322 0.08 9.25 -6.80
N THR A 323 0.39 9.57 -8.05
CA THR A 323 0.60 10.92 -8.57
C THR A 323 -0.26 11.20 -9.81
N GLY A 324 -0.39 12.47 -10.18
CA GLY A 324 -1.18 12.88 -11.35
C GLY A 324 -2.67 13.06 -11.07
N ASN A 325 -3.39 13.64 -12.03
CA ASN A 325 -4.79 14.08 -11.89
C ASN A 325 -5.83 12.95 -12.04
N MET A 326 -5.44 11.70 -11.90
CA MET A 326 -6.23 10.56 -12.36
C MET A 326 -7.07 9.88 -11.26
N LEU A 327 -7.08 10.40 -10.03
CA LEU A 327 -7.98 9.90 -8.99
C LEU A 327 -9.38 10.49 -9.16
N THR A 328 -10.35 9.62 -9.25
CA THR A 328 -11.75 9.88 -9.62
C THR A 328 -12.52 10.85 -8.71
N THR A 329 -11.96 11.26 -7.57
CA THR A 329 -12.75 11.94 -6.52
C THR A 329 -12.03 13.09 -5.80
N ALA A 330 -10.73 13.32 -6.01
CA ALA A 330 -9.99 14.41 -5.37
C ALA A 330 -8.89 14.94 -6.29
N ALA A 331 -8.65 16.25 -6.26
CA ALA A 331 -7.47 16.85 -6.88
C ALA A 331 -6.21 16.28 -6.20
N CYS A 332 -5.33 15.66 -6.98
CA CYS A 332 -4.02 15.22 -6.56
C CYS A 332 -2.96 16.23 -6.96
N ALA A 333 -1.79 16.18 -6.32
CA ALA A 333 -0.61 16.89 -6.78
C ALA A 333 -0.27 16.45 -8.22
N THR A 334 0.28 17.37 -9.01
CA THR A 334 0.73 17.01 -10.37
C THR A 334 1.99 16.17 -10.30
N ILE A 335 2.26 15.35 -11.32
CA ILE A 335 3.50 14.58 -11.41
C ILE A 335 4.72 15.49 -11.24
N ARG A 336 4.69 16.64 -11.87
CA ARG A 336 5.77 17.63 -11.77
C ARG A 336 5.97 18.15 -10.34
N SER A 337 4.89 18.57 -9.65
CA SER A 337 5.00 19.07 -8.27
C SER A 337 5.49 17.99 -7.30
N ASP A 338 5.05 16.74 -7.46
CA ASP A 338 5.53 15.63 -6.66
C ASP A 338 7.04 15.39 -6.87
N ARG A 339 7.49 15.38 -8.12
CA ARG A 339 8.91 15.19 -8.43
C ARG A 339 9.77 16.34 -7.90
N GLU A 340 9.30 17.59 -7.98
CA GLU A 340 9.99 18.76 -7.44
C GLU A 340 10.09 18.69 -5.91
N MET A 341 9.00 18.36 -5.21
CA MET A 341 8.97 18.17 -3.76
C MET A 341 9.95 17.07 -3.34
N LEU A 342 9.85 15.88 -3.93
CA LEU A 342 10.68 14.73 -3.58
C LEU A 342 12.19 15.00 -3.85
N LYS A 343 12.53 15.65 -4.95
CA LYS A 343 13.91 16.08 -5.24
C LYS A 343 14.44 17.07 -4.19
N SER A 344 13.59 17.99 -3.71
CA SER A 344 13.98 18.92 -2.64
C SER A 344 14.31 18.22 -1.32
N MET A 345 13.76 17.01 -1.13
CA MET A 345 14.03 16.12 0.00
C MET A 345 15.22 15.17 -0.23
N ASN A 346 15.95 15.32 -1.33
CA ASN A 346 17.01 14.39 -1.77
C ASN A 346 16.51 12.96 -2.05
N ARG A 347 15.25 12.81 -2.48
CA ARG A 347 14.71 11.52 -2.90
C ARG A 347 14.99 11.29 -4.39
N ASP A 348 15.30 10.03 -4.74
CA ASP A 348 15.48 9.63 -6.15
C ASP A 348 14.10 9.32 -6.77
N VAL A 349 13.71 10.12 -7.73
CA VAL A 349 12.49 9.96 -8.55
C VAL A 349 12.83 9.67 -10.01
N THR A 350 14.03 9.17 -10.30
CA THR A 350 14.46 8.81 -11.64
C THR A 350 13.93 7.41 -11.95
N PRO A 351 13.05 7.24 -12.95
CA PRO A 351 12.58 5.91 -13.34
C PRO A 351 13.75 5.04 -13.80
N ASP A 352 13.67 3.75 -13.52
CA ASP A 352 14.76 2.83 -13.87
C ASP A 352 14.94 2.73 -15.40
N TYR A 353 13.84 2.78 -16.17
CA TYR A 353 13.90 2.79 -17.64
C TYR A 353 14.58 4.05 -18.24
N TRP A 354 14.79 5.12 -17.46
CA TRP A 354 15.62 6.26 -17.87
C TRP A 354 17.11 6.01 -17.67
N LYS A 355 17.47 5.10 -16.75
CA LYS A 355 18.88 4.77 -16.46
C LYS A 355 19.50 3.85 -17.53
N GLU A 356 18.64 3.13 -18.27
CA GLU A 356 19.01 2.17 -19.31
C GLU A 356 19.08 2.80 -20.70
N ALA A 357 18.78 4.08 -20.84
CA ALA A 357 18.81 4.84 -22.08
C ALA A 357 20.13 5.63 -22.20
#